data_aae663a6d8b6ee2164047268483b9b8e
#
_entry.id   aae663a6d8b6ee2164047268483b9b8e
#
_cell.length_a   1.000
_cell.length_b   1.000
_cell.length_c   1.000
_cell.angle_alpha   90.00
_cell.angle_beta   90.00
_cell.angle_gamma   90.00
#
_symmetry.space_group_name_H-M   'P 1'
#
loop_
_entity.id
_entity.type
_entity.pdbx_description
1 polymer ?
#
loop_
_entity_poly.entity_id
_entity_poly.type
_entity_poly.pdbx_seq_one_letter_code
_entity_poly.pdbx_strand_id
1 'polypeptide(L)'
;MIKSDKNRRTFIKQSSLGSLGLTILPFSIKGIAPSDTLRIAHIGVGLMGNNHIKWFAELPEAKIVALCDVDQMHLASSISNLKKMQYAGEVDTYEDFRNILDRKDIDAITCATPDHWHATIGTLAFQSGKDVYGEKPLSYDVLEGQKMLVNQKKYNNIFQLGTQIHAGDNYHRVAEIIKSGVLGDIRTVRLWKTGSSPELKMTKGKTVPNTLNWDMWQGPAPERDYFPERCHFNYRYFMDYSGGVFADFWCHIADIVYMSLRPKGLRSIIARGEEAKGISDTPAWIDVDYEFDNLNIHWTTEPPKVPGVKDKSIGAYFEGDKGTLICDYGSREIKINGKTLTDFEQVPISIKRSPGHQQNFIDSVKSRKQPESNLEYARMMTLPMHLGLISWRLGESLKWNPEKEKFIGNARANMLLSRKARKAWKLI
;
A
#
# COMPACT_ATOMS: atom_id res chain seq x y z
N MET A 1 -2.43 50.83 -4.34
CA MET A 1 -3.65 50.28 -4.94
C MET A 1 -3.43 48.81 -5.17
N ILE A 2 -3.99 48.01 -4.29
CA ILE A 2 -3.85 46.55 -4.29
C ILE A 2 -5.09 45.99 -4.97
N LYS A 3 -4.93 45.31 -6.13
CA LYS A 3 -6.01 44.57 -6.76
C LYS A 3 -6.06 43.17 -6.17
N SER A 4 -7.15 42.84 -5.47
CA SER A 4 -7.43 41.56 -4.92
C SER A 4 -7.88 40.57 -6.00
N ASP A 5 -7.22 39.43 -6.06
CA ASP A 5 -7.62 38.29 -6.88
C ASP A 5 -8.93 37.67 -6.35
N LYS A 6 -9.96 37.67 -7.17
CA LYS A 6 -11.26 37.07 -6.89
C LYS A 6 -11.20 35.55 -7.13
N ASN A 7 -11.40 34.83 -6.07
CA ASN A 7 -11.43 33.38 -5.97
C ASN A 7 -12.45 32.75 -6.94
N ARG A 8 -12.07 31.69 -7.66
CA ARG A 8 -12.89 30.86 -8.59
C ARG A 8 -14.26 30.40 -8.02
N ARG A 9 -14.43 30.41 -6.71
CA ARG A 9 -15.67 30.00 -6.03
C ARG A 9 -16.81 30.99 -6.13
N THR A 10 -16.55 32.26 -6.47
CA THR A 10 -17.59 33.31 -6.54
C THR A 10 -18.26 33.37 -7.92
N PHE A 11 -17.64 32.81 -8.96
CA PHE A 11 -18.18 32.85 -10.33
C PHE A 11 -19.35 31.87 -10.56
N ILE A 12 -19.47 30.81 -9.78
CA ILE A 12 -20.50 29.76 -9.96
C ILE A 12 -21.87 30.15 -9.40
N LYS A 13 -21.99 31.22 -8.60
CA LYS A 13 -23.25 31.61 -7.92
C LYS A 13 -24.10 32.68 -8.65
N GLN A 14 -23.71 33.16 -9.79
CA GLN A 14 -24.44 34.27 -10.46
C GLN A 14 -24.98 33.98 -11.86
N SER A 15 -25.10 32.74 -12.28
CA SER A 15 -25.66 32.41 -13.61
C SER A 15 -26.86 31.46 -13.50
N SER A 16 -27.92 31.88 -12.80
CA SER A 16 -29.19 31.20 -12.89
C SER A 16 -30.32 32.23 -12.90
N LEU A 17 -30.79 32.58 -14.10
CA LEU A 17 -32.17 33.04 -14.39
C LEU A 17 -32.32 33.24 -15.89
N GLY A 18 -33.25 32.46 -16.48
CA GLY A 18 -33.84 32.82 -17.76
C GLY A 18 -33.96 31.74 -18.81
N SER A 19 -35.15 31.22 -18.90
CA SER A 19 -36.06 30.92 -20.01
C SER A 19 -36.37 29.43 -20.27
N LEU A 20 -37.67 29.17 -20.15
CA LEU A 20 -38.37 27.95 -20.55
C LEU A 20 -38.34 27.74 -22.08
N GLY A 21 -38.06 26.48 -22.45
CA GLY A 21 -38.28 25.99 -23.80
C GLY A 21 -38.38 24.45 -23.77
N LEU A 22 -39.56 23.93 -23.98
CA LEU A 22 -39.82 22.49 -24.17
C LEU A 22 -39.09 21.99 -25.41
N THR A 23 -38.31 20.92 -25.31
CA THR A 23 -38.03 20.02 -26.43
C THR A 23 -37.61 18.63 -25.93
N ILE A 24 -38.24 17.64 -26.47
CA ILE A 24 -38.09 16.19 -26.58
C ILE A 24 -36.66 15.68 -26.28
N LEU A 25 -36.60 14.75 -25.31
CA LEU A 25 -35.36 14.05 -24.89
C LEU A 25 -34.90 13.02 -25.92
N PRO A 26 -33.68 13.08 -26.41
CA PRO A 26 -32.92 11.88 -26.72
C PRO A 26 -32.17 11.42 -25.45
N PHE A 27 -32.05 10.14 -25.24
CA PHE A 27 -31.22 9.51 -24.24
C PHE A 27 -29.81 10.07 -24.35
N SER A 28 -29.47 11.03 -23.50
CA SER A 28 -28.10 11.54 -23.36
C SER A 28 -27.34 10.58 -22.45
N ILE A 29 -26.39 9.86 -23.02
CA ILE A 29 -25.22 9.43 -22.26
C ILE A 29 -24.69 10.71 -21.60
N LYS A 30 -24.85 10.85 -20.29
CA LYS A 30 -24.28 11.99 -19.55
C LYS A 30 -22.75 11.92 -19.72
N GLY A 31 -22.21 12.67 -20.65
CA GLY A 31 -20.78 12.90 -20.70
C GLY A 31 -20.37 13.55 -19.37
N ILE A 32 -19.42 12.94 -18.68
CA ILE A 32 -18.83 13.50 -17.46
C ILE A 32 -18.19 14.81 -17.86
N ALA A 33 -18.53 15.91 -17.16
CA ALA A 33 -17.92 17.19 -17.42
C ALA A 33 -16.39 17.09 -17.23
N PRO A 34 -15.56 17.77 -18.05
CA PRO A 34 -14.12 17.74 -17.89
C PRO A 34 -13.62 18.13 -16.49
N SER A 35 -14.40 18.92 -15.74
CA SER A 35 -14.15 19.28 -14.34
C SER A 35 -14.34 18.13 -13.34
N ASP A 36 -15.05 17.05 -13.75
CA ASP A 36 -15.35 15.92 -12.89
C ASP A 36 -14.39 14.74 -13.11
N THR A 37 -13.52 14.83 -14.12
CA THR A 37 -12.53 13.81 -14.46
C THR A 37 -11.21 14.06 -13.74
N LEU A 38 -10.74 13.08 -12.98
CA LEU A 38 -9.45 13.13 -12.27
C LEU A 38 -8.31 12.81 -13.25
N ARG A 39 -7.35 13.71 -13.41
CA ARG A 39 -6.18 13.52 -14.27
C ARG A 39 -5.07 12.87 -13.45
N ILE A 40 -4.73 11.64 -13.85
CA ILE A 40 -3.83 10.77 -13.10
C ILE A 40 -2.56 10.51 -13.91
N ALA A 41 -1.41 10.56 -13.22
CA ALA A 41 -0.16 10.03 -13.75
C ALA A 41 0.27 8.78 -12.98
N HIS A 42 0.86 7.81 -13.70
CA HIS A 42 1.35 6.57 -13.09
C HIS A 42 2.88 6.60 -13.01
N ILE A 43 3.42 6.43 -11.79
CA ILE A 43 4.86 6.38 -11.52
C ILE A 43 5.25 4.96 -11.11
N GLY A 44 6.18 4.35 -11.85
CA GLY A 44 6.47 2.93 -11.81
C GLY A 44 5.42 2.16 -12.61
N VAL A 45 5.72 1.84 -13.88
CA VAL A 45 4.78 1.16 -14.78
C VAL A 45 5.23 -0.26 -15.13
N GLY A 46 5.93 -0.92 -14.22
CA GLY A 46 6.22 -2.35 -14.27
C GLY A 46 4.97 -3.20 -14.06
N LEU A 47 5.12 -4.39 -13.46
CA LEU A 47 4.05 -5.37 -13.30
C LEU A 47 2.80 -4.78 -12.63
N MET A 48 2.94 -4.25 -11.39
CA MET A 48 1.81 -3.69 -10.64
C MET A 48 1.34 -2.36 -11.23
N GLY A 49 2.25 -1.52 -11.73
CA GLY A 49 1.89 -0.28 -12.38
C GLY A 49 1.01 -0.48 -13.63
N ASN A 50 1.23 -1.55 -14.40
CA ASN A 50 0.35 -1.92 -15.51
C ASN A 50 -1.05 -2.34 -15.03
N ASN A 51 -1.17 -2.98 -13.86
CA ASN A 51 -2.47 -3.24 -13.26
C ASN A 51 -3.17 -1.92 -12.86
N HIS A 52 -2.44 -0.97 -12.28
CA HIS A 52 -3.00 0.37 -11.99
C HIS A 52 -3.50 1.05 -13.25
N ILE A 53 -2.69 1.07 -14.31
CA ILE A 53 -3.08 1.63 -15.61
C ILE A 53 -4.40 1.01 -16.08
N LYS A 54 -4.50 -0.33 -16.07
CA LYS A 54 -5.72 -1.03 -16.47
C LYS A 54 -6.92 -0.64 -15.61
N TRP A 55 -6.80 -0.72 -14.28
CA TRP A 55 -7.91 -0.44 -13.37
C TRP A 55 -8.41 0.99 -13.46
N PHE A 56 -7.51 1.98 -13.57
CA PHE A 56 -7.92 3.37 -13.71
C PHE A 56 -8.42 3.72 -15.11
N ALA A 57 -7.92 3.06 -16.17
CA ALA A 57 -8.43 3.25 -17.53
C ALA A 57 -9.88 2.75 -17.72
N GLU A 58 -10.33 1.81 -16.90
CA GLU A 58 -11.71 1.29 -16.89
C GLU A 58 -12.70 2.22 -16.18
N LEU A 59 -12.21 3.24 -15.44
CA LEU A 59 -13.05 4.17 -14.69
C LEU A 59 -13.31 5.46 -15.50
N PRO A 60 -14.56 5.78 -15.83
CA PRO A 60 -14.89 6.94 -16.69
C PRO A 60 -14.53 8.29 -16.04
N GLU A 61 -14.36 8.30 -14.73
CA GLU A 61 -13.99 9.48 -13.95
C GLU A 61 -12.48 9.68 -13.80
N ALA A 62 -11.66 8.79 -14.40
CA ALA A 62 -10.20 8.86 -14.42
C ALA A 62 -9.71 9.11 -15.85
N LYS A 63 -8.73 10.01 -15.99
CA LYS A 63 -8.01 10.24 -17.23
C LYS A 63 -6.51 10.04 -16.99
N ILE A 64 -5.92 9.05 -17.66
CA ILE A 64 -4.47 8.83 -17.62
C ILE A 64 -3.84 9.88 -18.54
N VAL A 65 -2.94 10.69 -18.02
CA VAL A 65 -2.31 11.78 -18.77
C VAL A 65 -0.78 11.66 -18.84
N ALA A 66 -0.17 10.83 -17.99
CA ALA A 66 1.27 10.60 -18.05
C ALA A 66 1.68 9.26 -17.43
N LEU A 67 2.76 8.69 -17.92
CA LEU A 67 3.46 7.51 -17.39
C LEU A 67 4.91 7.87 -17.07
N CYS A 68 5.45 7.29 -15.99
CA CYS A 68 6.84 7.44 -15.63
C CYS A 68 7.45 6.10 -15.23
N ASP A 69 8.59 5.78 -15.80
CA ASP A 69 9.45 4.67 -15.35
C ASP A 69 10.90 4.97 -15.73
N VAL A 70 11.82 4.51 -14.92
CA VAL A 70 13.26 4.64 -15.17
C VAL A 70 13.78 3.62 -16.19
N ASP A 71 12.93 2.67 -16.61
CA ASP A 71 13.22 1.72 -17.70
C ASP A 71 12.32 2.01 -18.90
N GLN A 72 12.93 2.39 -20.02
CA GLN A 72 12.26 2.67 -21.28
C GLN A 72 11.48 1.48 -21.84
N MET A 73 11.89 0.24 -21.51
CA MET A 73 11.17 -0.98 -21.90
C MET A 73 9.81 -1.07 -21.18
N HIS A 74 9.74 -0.68 -19.92
CA HIS A 74 8.48 -0.61 -19.18
C HIS A 74 7.54 0.44 -19.78
N LEU A 75 8.05 1.63 -20.09
CA LEU A 75 7.25 2.69 -20.75
C LEU A 75 6.71 2.22 -22.09
N ALA A 76 7.56 1.65 -22.96
CA ALA A 76 7.15 1.15 -24.27
C ALA A 76 6.08 0.05 -24.16
N SER A 77 6.26 -0.89 -23.22
CA SER A 77 5.29 -1.94 -22.94
C SER A 77 3.94 -1.39 -22.49
N SER A 78 3.95 -0.42 -21.57
CA SER A 78 2.73 0.18 -21.01
C SER A 78 1.96 1.00 -22.05
N ILE A 79 2.65 1.76 -22.91
CA ILE A 79 2.03 2.44 -24.07
C ILE A 79 1.43 1.43 -25.05
N SER A 80 2.14 0.31 -25.32
CA SER A 80 1.59 -0.77 -26.15
C SER A 80 0.31 -1.37 -25.54
N ASN A 81 0.28 -1.57 -24.23
CA ASN A 81 -0.89 -2.09 -23.53
C ASN A 81 -2.08 -1.12 -23.61
N LEU A 82 -1.86 0.19 -23.41
CA LEU A 82 -2.91 1.21 -23.57
C LEU A 82 -3.48 1.22 -25.01
N LYS A 83 -2.62 1.08 -26.03
CA LYS A 83 -3.08 0.94 -27.43
C LYS A 83 -3.94 -0.29 -27.63
N LYS A 84 -3.56 -1.46 -27.08
CA LYS A 84 -4.36 -2.69 -27.14
C LYS A 84 -5.71 -2.55 -26.46
N MET A 85 -5.79 -1.76 -25.39
CA MET A 85 -7.03 -1.40 -24.69
C MET A 85 -7.86 -0.35 -25.43
N GLN A 86 -7.38 0.15 -26.58
CA GLN A 86 -8.01 1.23 -27.34
C GLN A 86 -8.23 2.50 -26.51
N TYR A 87 -7.32 2.79 -25.58
CA TYR A 87 -7.38 4.00 -24.77
C TYR A 87 -7.23 5.24 -25.67
N ALA A 88 -8.25 6.11 -25.64
CA ALA A 88 -8.36 7.25 -26.55
C ALA A 88 -7.61 8.51 -26.07
N GLY A 89 -7.03 8.51 -24.87
CA GLY A 89 -6.30 9.66 -24.32
C GLY A 89 -4.88 9.77 -24.84
N GLU A 90 -4.40 11.01 -25.01
CA GLU A 90 -2.97 11.26 -25.16
C GLU A 90 -2.27 11.07 -23.81
N VAL A 91 -1.12 10.38 -23.83
CA VAL A 91 -0.37 10.01 -22.61
C VAL A 91 1.10 10.35 -22.83
N ASP A 92 1.61 11.29 -22.05
CA ASP A 92 3.03 11.66 -22.06
C ASP A 92 3.86 10.61 -21.32
N THR A 93 5.15 10.51 -21.66
CA THR A 93 6.07 9.58 -20.97
C THR A 93 7.27 10.32 -20.41
N TYR A 94 7.69 9.93 -19.21
CA TYR A 94 8.81 10.53 -18.48
C TYR A 94 9.71 9.45 -17.88
N GLU A 95 11.01 9.70 -17.84
CA GLU A 95 11.97 8.91 -17.08
C GLU A 95 12.05 9.40 -15.63
N ASP A 96 11.99 10.72 -15.44
CA ASP A 96 12.08 11.37 -14.13
C ASP A 96 10.69 11.81 -13.63
N PHE A 97 10.26 11.23 -12.52
CA PHE A 97 8.96 11.53 -11.92
C PHE A 97 8.80 12.98 -11.47
N ARG A 98 9.90 13.73 -11.24
CA ARG A 98 9.84 15.15 -10.89
C ARG A 98 9.17 15.99 -11.97
N ASN A 99 9.36 15.61 -13.23
CA ASN A 99 8.68 16.25 -14.36
C ASN A 99 7.14 16.09 -14.26
N ILE A 100 6.64 14.98 -13.73
CA ILE A 100 5.22 14.79 -13.44
C ILE A 100 4.77 15.69 -12.27
N LEU A 101 5.59 15.79 -11.23
CA LEU A 101 5.25 16.60 -10.06
C LEU A 101 5.17 18.10 -10.38
N ASP A 102 5.94 18.59 -11.35
CA ASP A 102 5.94 19.99 -11.80
C ASP A 102 4.70 20.35 -12.63
N ARG A 103 4.00 19.38 -13.22
CA ARG A 103 2.80 19.59 -14.05
C ARG A 103 1.61 20.03 -13.21
N LYS A 104 1.00 21.15 -13.58
CA LYS A 104 -0.19 21.72 -12.90
C LYS A 104 -1.51 21.11 -13.37
N ASP A 105 -1.50 20.40 -14.47
CA ASP A 105 -2.65 19.73 -15.05
C ASP A 105 -2.81 18.28 -14.54
N ILE A 106 -1.99 17.81 -13.62
CA ILE A 106 -2.09 16.50 -12.95
C ILE A 106 -2.66 16.70 -11.55
N ASP A 107 -3.75 15.99 -11.24
CA ASP A 107 -4.47 16.10 -9.96
C ASP A 107 -3.94 15.07 -8.95
N ALA A 108 -3.63 13.85 -9.41
CA ALA A 108 -3.18 12.75 -8.57
C ALA A 108 -2.14 11.89 -9.28
N ILE A 109 -1.40 11.11 -8.47
CA ILE A 109 -0.49 10.09 -8.98
C ILE A 109 -0.84 8.72 -8.41
N THR A 110 -0.49 7.67 -9.16
CA THR A 110 -0.26 6.35 -8.58
C THR A 110 1.24 6.11 -8.43
N CYS A 111 1.64 5.41 -7.37
CA CYS A 111 3.03 5.05 -7.13
C CYS A 111 3.12 3.53 -6.96
N ALA A 112 3.69 2.84 -7.95
CA ALA A 112 3.90 1.40 -7.96
C ALA A 112 5.37 1.05 -8.25
N THR A 113 6.26 1.84 -7.69
CA THR A 113 7.71 1.65 -7.69
C THR A 113 8.14 0.56 -6.69
N PRO A 114 9.41 0.17 -6.62
CA PRO A 114 9.93 -0.58 -5.47
C PRO A 114 9.77 0.17 -4.15
N ASP A 115 9.64 -0.58 -3.03
CA ASP A 115 9.26 -0.07 -1.70
C ASP A 115 10.10 1.11 -1.23
N HIS A 116 11.40 1.08 -1.54
CA HIS A 116 12.35 2.12 -1.12
C HIS A 116 12.08 3.52 -1.70
N TRP A 117 11.19 3.63 -2.69
CA TRP A 117 10.80 4.88 -3.31
C TRP A 117 9.47 5.44 -2.79
N HIS A 118 8.59 4.60 -2.21
CA HIS A 118 7.21 4.97 -1.88
C HIS A 118 7.11 6.26 -1.08
N ALA A 119 7.83 6.35 0.04
CA ALA A 119 7.75 7.52 0.91
C ALA A 119 8.34 8.78 0.27
N THR A 120 9.41 8.64 -0.51
CA THR A 120 10.05 9.79 -1.19
C THR A 120 9.10 10.37 -2.24
N ILE A 121 8.57 9.54 -3.13
CA ILE A 121 7.63 9.97 -4.18
C ILE A 121 6.36 10.53 -3.56
N GLY A 122 5.76 9.82 -2.58
CA GLY A 122 4.54 10.27 -1.91
C GLY A 122 4.71 11.61 -1.20
N THR A 123 5.82 11.81 -0.48
CA THR A 123 6.10 13.08 0.20
C THR A 123 6.26 14.23 -0.78
N LEU A 124 7.02 14.05 -1.85
CA LEU A 124 7.21 15.07 -2.88
C LEU A 124 5.92 15.36 -3.65
N ALA A 125 5.07 14.36 -3.89
CA ALA A 125 3.76 14.53 -4.49
C ALA A 125 2.85 15.42 -3.62
N PHE A 126 2.82 15.19 -2.30
CA PHE A 126 2.07 16.04 -1.37
C PHE A 126 2.56 17.49 -1.40
N GLN A 127 3.89 17.71 -1.39
CA GLN A 127 4.48 19.04 -1.49
C GLN A 127 4.14 19.75 -2.81
N SER A 128 3.91 18.98 -3.88
CA SER A 128 3.49 19.48 -5.19
C SER A 128 1.97 19.61 -5.34
N GLY A 129 1.21 19.34 -4.26
CA GLY A 129 -0.25 19.46 -4.23
C GLY A 129 -1.00 18.32 -4.91
N LYS A 130 -0.37 17.15 -5.09
CA LYS A 130 -0.98 15.99 -5.74
C LYS A 130 -1.44 14.96 -4.71
N ASP A 131 -2.62 14.37 -4.95
CA ASP A 131 -3.12 13.23 -4.19
C ASP A 131 -2.42 11.94 -4.64
N VAL A 132 -2.38 10.93 -3.77
CA VAL A 132 -1.54 9.74 -4.00
C VAL A 132 -2.31 8.44 -3.73
N TYR A 133 -2.33 7.56 -4.73
CA TYR A 133 -2.61 6.14 -4.58
C TYR A 133 -1.27 5.40 -4.55
N GLY A 134 -0.80 4.97 -3.39
CA GLY A 134 0.53 4.40 -3.19
C GLY A 134 0.50 2.91 -2.92
N GLU A 135 1.35 2.11 -3.58
CA GLU A 135 1.47 0.68 -3.29
C GLU A 135 2.00 0.41 -1.87
N LYS A 136 1.66 -0.80 -1.41
CA LYS A 136 2.16 -1.34 -0.14
C LYS A 136 3.60 -1.90 -0.31
N PRO A 137 4.40 -1.93 0.76
CA PRO A 137 4.19 -1.29 2.07
C PRO A 137 4.29 0.23 1.97
N LEU A 138 3.74 0.94 2.93
CA LEU A 138 3.69 2.41 2.92
C LEU A 138 5.06 3.08 2.69
N SER A 139 6.09 2.54 3.32
CA SER A 139 7.44 3.10 3.36
C SER A 139 8.47 1.99 3.53
N TYR A 140 9.71 2.32 3.29
CA TYR A 140 10.85 1.42 3.50
C TYR A 140 11.25 1.32 4.99
N ASP A 141 11.10 2.39 5.75
CA ASP A 141 11.41 2.40 7.18
C ASP A 141 10.39 3.22 8.00
N VAL A 142 10.55 3.18 9.33
CA VAL A 142 9.62 3.82 10.28
C VAL A 142 9.61 5.33 10.13
N LEU A 143 10.79 5.96 10.00
CA LEU A 143 10.91 7.42 9.94
C LEU A 143 10.40 7.98 8.62
N GLU A 144 10.59 7.27 7.52
CA GLU A 144 10.02 7.64 6.21
C GLU A 144 8.49 7.70 6.28
N GLY A 145 7.85 6.67 6.84
CA GLY A 145 6.40 6.65 7.03
C GLY A 145 5.90 7.77 7.94
N GLN A 146 6.66 8.13 8.98
CA GLN A 146 6.33 9.26 9.86
C GLN A 146 6.40 10.59 9.11
N LYS A 147 7.48 10.83 8.36
CA LYS A 147 7.64 12.06 7.56
C LYS A 147 6.57 12.19 6.50
N MET A 148 6.21 11.08 5.84
CA MET A 148 5.14 11.05 4.86
C MET A 148 3.81 11.49 5.47
N LEU A 149 3.46 10.97 6.67
CA LEU A 149 2.24 11.36 7.40
C LEU A 149 2.24 12.86 7.79
N VAL A 150 3.36 13.39 8.27
CA VAL A 150 3.50 14.81 8.61
C VAL A 150 3.26 15.69 7.37
N ASN A 151 3.85 15.34 6.23
CA ASN A 151 3.68 16.08 4.99
C ASN A 151 2.25 15.98 4.46
N GLN A 152 1.64 14.79 4.45
CA GLN A 152 0.25 14.61 4.02
C GLN A 152 -0.71 15.49 4.83
N LYS A 153 -0.56 15.53 6.16
CA LYS A 153 -1.37 16.41 7.05
C LYS A 153 -1.11 17.89 6.76
N LYS A 154 0.15 18.28 6.58
CA LYS A 154 0.54 19.68 6.29
C LYS A 154 -0.08 20.21 4.99
N TYR A 155 -0.09 19.40 3.95
CA TYR A 155 -0.59 19.80 2.63
C TYR A 155 -2.05 19.39 2.37
N ASN A 156 -2.68 18.70 3.32
CA ASN A 156 -4.08 18.25 3.27
C ASN A 156 -4.42 17.42 2.02
N ASN A 157 -3.51 16.52 1.63
CA ASN A 157 -3.71 15.65 0.48
C ASN A 157 -4.50 14.39 0.86
N ILE A 158 -5.12 13.78 -0.14
CA ILE A 158 -5.68 12.43 -0.05
C ILE A 158 -4.59 11.41 -0.30
N PHE A 159 -4.55 10.37 0.52
CA PHE A 159 -3.72 9.20 0.31
C PHE A 159 -4.53 7.93 0.51
N GLN A 160 -4.35 6.97 -0.40
CA GLN A 160 -4.89 5.62 -0.27
C GLN A 160 -3.78 4.59 -0.47
N LEU A 161 -3.66 3.65 0.47
CA LEU A 161 -2.72 2.53 0.33
C LEU A 161 -3.27 1.49 -0.64
N GLY A 162 -2.44 1.01 -1.55
CA GLY A 162 -2.77 0.00 -2.56
C GLY A 162 -2.91 -1.43 -1.98
N THR A 163 -3.67 -1.58 -0.91
CA THR A 163 -4.13 -2.87 -0.38
C THR A 163 -5.52 -3.18 -0.93
N GLN A 164 -5.61 -3.57 -2.20
CA GLN A 164 -6.90 -3.72 -2.92
C GLN A 164 -7.88 -4.65 -2.21
N ILE A 165 -7.37 -5.64 -1.46
CA ILE A 165 -8.19 -6.58 -0.68
C ILE A 165 -9.00 -5.88 0.40
N HIS A 166 -8.60 -4.68 0.85
CA HIS A 166 -9.35 -3.86 1.82
C HIS A 166 -10.79 -3.59 1.36
N ALA A 167 -11.00 -3.43 0.05
CA ALA A 167 -12.32 -3.24 -0.56
C ALA A 167 -13.09 -4.55 -0.79
N GLY A 168 -12.52 -5.70 -0.43
CA GLY A 168 -13.11 -7.02 -0.71
C GLY A 168 -14.28 -7.35 0.21
N ASP A 169 -15.38 -7.85 -0.37
CA ASP A 169 -16.59 -8.23 0.39
C ASP A 169 -16.31 -9.25 1.49
N ASN A 170 -15.39 -10.19 1.23
CA ASN A 170 -15.02 -11.18 2.23
C ASN A 170 -14.36 -10.54 3.45
N TYR A 171 -13.44 -9.58 3.25
CA TYR A 171 -12.80 -8.88 4.37
C TYR A 171 -13.78 -8.00 5.15
N HIS A 172 -14.68 -7.29 4.45
CA HIS A 172 -15.77 -6.55 5.12
C HIS A 172 -16.62 -7.48 6.00
N ARG A 173 -17.01 -8.64 5.44
CA ARG A 173 -17.83 -9.61 6.19
C ARG A 173 -17.09 -10.20 7.39
N VAL A 174 -15.82 -10.57 7.22
CA VAL A 174 -14.97 -11.04 8.34
C VAL A 174 -14.86 -9.97 9.44
N ALA A 175 -14.65 -8.72 9.06
CA ALA A 175 -14.57 -7.62 10.02
C ALA A 175 -15.90 -7.40 10.77
N GLU A 176 -17.06 -7.53 10.10
CA GLU A 176 -18.38 -7.48 10.73
C GLU A 176 -18.54 -8.60 11.77
N ILE A 177 -18.19 -9.83 11.40
CA ILE A 177 -18.30 -11.00 12.28
C ILE A 177 -17.41 -10.84 13.51
N ILE A 178 -16.16 -10.40 13.34
CA ILE A 178 -15.24 -10.17 14.44
C ILE A 178 -15.74 -9.05 15.37
N LYS A 179 -16.13 -7.91 14.80
CA LYS A 179 -16.65 -6.76 15.56
C LYS A 179 -17.95 -7.02 16.30
N SER A 180 -18.75 -7.99 15.84
CA SER A 180 -20.00 -8.36 16.53
C SER A 180 -19.78 -9.05 17.87
N GLY A 181 -18.57 -9.53 18.15
CA GLY A 181 -18.23 -10.24 19.38
C GLY A 181 -18.74 -11.69 19.47
N VAL A 182 -19.23 -12.26 18.37
CA VAL A 182 -19.74 -13.66 18.38
C VAL A 182 -18.64 -14.68 18.67
N LEU A 183 -17.37 -14.35 18.37
CA LEU A 183 -16.23 -15.19 18.69
C LEU A 183 -15.73 -15.04 20.14
N GLY A 184 -16.35 -14.12 20.92
CA GLY A 184 -15.88 -13.76 22.25
C GLY A 184 -14.63 -12.88 22.23
N ASP A 185 -13.83 -12.92 23.31
CA ASP A 185 -12.58 -12.17 23.43
C ASP A 185 -11.49 -12.81 22.58
N ILE A 186 -11.08 -12.13 21.52
CA ILE A 186 -9.98 -12.59 20.67
C ILE A 186 -8.67 -12.11 21.27
N ARG A 187 -7.83 -13.05 21.71
CA ARG A 187 -6.52 -12.76 22.33
C ARG A 187 -5.34 -13.18 21.49
N THR A 188 -5.57 -13.99 20.46
CA THR A 188 -4.52 -14.49 19.59
C THR A 188 -4.96 -14.42 18.14
N VAL A 189 -4.10 -13.87 17.29
CA VAL A 189 -4.23 -13.94 15.84
C VAL A 189 -2.96 -14.50 15.23
N ARG A 190 -3.12 -15.46 14.31
CA ARG A 190 -2.01 -16.06 13.56
C ARG A 190 -2.14 -15.66 12.09
N LEU A 191 -1.10 -15.07 11.56
CA LEU A 191 -0.98 -14.64 10.16
C LEU A 191 0.08 -15.51 9.49
N TRP A 192 -0.15 -15.91 8.26
CA TRP A 192 0.86 -16.67 7.53
C TRP A 192 0.84 -16.39 6.04
N LYS A 193 2.00 -16.56 5.43
CA LYS A 193 2.18 -16.69 4.00
C LYS A 193 3.30 -17.68 3.73
N THR A 194 2.95 -18.83 3.15
CA THR A 194 3.95 -19.82 2.76
C THR A 194 4.84 -19.25 1.66
N GLY A 195 6.12 -19.46 1.81
CA GLY A 195 7.11 -19.02 0.85
C GLY A 195 8.42 -18.60 1.53
N SER A 196 9.46 -18.53 0.76
CA SER A 196 10.79 -18.13 1.20
C SER A 196 11.42 -17.17 0.22
N SER A 197 12.34 -16.35 0.69
CA SER A 197 13.22 -15.62 -0.21
C SER A 197 14.13 -16.63 -0.94
N PRO A 198 14.24 -16.55 -2.27
CA PRO A 198 15.00 -17.51 -3.05
C PRO A 198 16.51 -17.35 -2.85
N GLU A 199 17.24 -18.42 -3.02
CA GLU A 199 18.69 -18.34 -3.27
C GLU A 199 18.93 -17.71 -4.64
N LEU A 200 19.47 -16.49 -4.65
CA LEU A 200 19.88 -15.82 -5.89
C LEU A 200 21.38 -15.91 -6.07
N LYS A 201 21.81 -16.22 -7.29
CA LYS A 201 23.23 -16.31 -7.68
C LYS A 201 23.57 -15.16 -8.59
N MET A 202 24.63 -14.42 -8.25
CA MET A 202 25.07 -13.26 -9.00
C MET A 202 25.60 -13.63 -10.38
N THR A 203 25.05 -13.02 -11.43
CA THR A 203 25.60 -13.07 -12.78
C THR A 203 26.68 -12.00 -12.95
N LYS A 204 27.95 -12.42 -13.04
CA LYS A 204 29.10 -11.51 -13.20
C LYS A 204 29.15 -10.89 -14.60
N GLY A 205 29.80 -9.71 -14.70
CA GLY A 205 30.13 -9.07 -15.98
C GLY A 205 28.95 -8.52 -16.77
N LYS A 206 27.81 -8.31 -16.15
CA LYS A 206 26.67 -7.62 -16.75
C LYS A 206 26.76 -6.12 -16.57
N THR A 207 26.55 -5.39 -17.64
CA THR A 207 26.43 -3.93 -17.63
C THR A 207 24.98 -3.52 -17.45
N VAL A 208 24.76 -2.30 -16.96
CA VAL A 208 23.44 -1.70 -16.92
C VAL A 208 22.86 -1.66 -18.33
N PRO A 209 21.63 -2.15 -18.57
CA PRO A 209 20.96 -1.99 -19.87
C PRO A 209 20.86 -0.51 -20.25
N ASN A 210 21.07 -0.18 -21.53
CA ASN A 210 20.96 1.20 -22.00
C ASN A 210 19.56 1.81 -21.83
N THR A 211 18.55 0.97 -21.59
CA THR A 211 17.16 1.37 -21.37
C THR A 211 16.87 1.72 -19.91
N LEU A 212 17.76 1.36 -18.97
CA LEU A 212 17.57 1.51 -17.53
C LEU A 212 18.44 2.61 -16.95
N ASN A 213 17.82 3.61 -16.35
CA ASN A 213 18.52 4.57 -15.51
C ASN A 213 18.74 3.97 -14.11
N TRP A 214 19.89 3.31 -13.93
CA TRP A 214 20.21 2.59 -12.69
C TRP A 214 20.37 3.52 -11.48
N ASP A 215 20.89 4.72 -11.67
CA ASP A 215 21.03 5.70 -10.57
C ASP A 215 19.67 6.15 -10.03
N MET A 216 18.74 6.48 -10.94
CA MET A 216 17.37 6.80 -10.58
C MET A 216 16.62 5.58 -10.03
N TRP A 217 16.89 4.35 -10.54
CA TRP A 217 16.27 3.15 -10.00
C TRP A 217 16.66 2.94 -8.52
N GLN A 218 17.93 3.11 -8.17
CA GLN A 218 18.40 3.01 -6.78
C GLN A 218 17.85 4.14 -5.90
N GLY A 219 17.75 5.34 -6.41
CA GLY A 219 17.16 6.49 -5.71
C GLY A 219 17.70 6.69 -4.28
N PRO A 220 16.83 6.66 -3.26
CA PRO A 220 17.22 6.85 -1.86
C PRO A 220 17.98 5.66 -1.25
N ALA A 221 17.98 4.48 -1.87
CA ALA A 221 18.72 3.32 -1.38
C ALA A 221 20.24 3.54 -1.47
N PRO A 222 21.06 2.74 -0.77
CA PRO A 222 22.51 2.78 -0.92
C PRO A 222 22.93 2.53 -2.37
N GLU A 223 24.00 3.17 -2.79
CA GLU A 223 24.61 2.92 -4.09
C GLU A 223 25.18 1.51 -4.15
N ARG A 224 24.82 0.77 -5.19
CA ARG A 224 25.25 -0.62 -5.43
C ARG A 224 25.55 -0.84 -6.90
N ASP A 225 26.46 -1.76 -7.15
CA ASP A 225 26.70 -2.26 -8.50
C ASP A 225 25.44 -2.92 -9.07
N TYR A 226 25.27 -2.79 -10.37
CA TYR A 226 24.18 -3.43 -11.08
C TYR A 226 24.41 -4.93 -11.21
N PHE A 227 23.38 -5.70 -10.84
CA PHE A 227 23.22 -7.10 -11.20
C PHE A 227 21.80 -7.31 -11.70
N PRO A 228 21.59 -8.09 -12.78
CA PRO A 228 20.23 -8.38 -13.28
C PRO A 228 19.29 -8.92 -12.20
N GLU A 229 19.84 -9.67 -11.24
CA GLU A 229 19.07 -10.26 -10.14
C GLU A 229 18.55 -9.24 -9.12
N ARG A 230 19.08 -8.00 -9.08
CA ARG A 230 18.55 -6.95 -8.17
C ARG A 230 17.25 -6.34 -8.64
N CYS A 231 16.98 -6.36 -9.92
CA CYS A 231 15.79 -5.78 -10.53
C CYS A 231 15.23 -6.69 -11.65
N HIS A 232 13.95 -6.56 -12.13
CA HIS A 232 13.00 -5.61 -11.56
C HIS A 232 12.16 -6.25 -10.45
N PHE A 233 11.82 -7.55 -10.54
CA PHE A 233 10.98 -8.25 -9.58
C PHE A 233 11.69 -8.54 -8.25
N ASN A 234 12.98 -8.90 -8.34
CA ASN A 234 13.75 -9.46 -7.22
C ASN A 234 14.22 -8.40 -6.20
N TYR A 235 13.96 -7.09 -6.41
CA TYR A 235 14.27 -6.09 -5.40
C TYR A 235 13.74 -6.46 -4.02
N ARG A 236 12.67 -7.23 -3.98
CA ARG A 236 12.02 -7.74 -2.76
C ARG A 236 12.97 -8.50 -1.86
N TYR A 237 13.96 -9.16 -2.45
CA TYR A 237 14.88 -10.05 -1.75
C TYR A 237 16.19 -9.37 -1.34
N PHE A 238 16.23 -8.04 -1.38
CA PHE A 238 17.36 -7.23 -0.92
C PHE A 238 16.91 -6.22 0.14
N MET A 239 17.55 -6.29 1.32
CA MET A 239 17.27 -5.40 2.45
C MET A 239 17.55 -3.92 2.14
N ASP A 240 18.30 -3.61 1.10
CA ASP A 240 18.47 -2.24 0.62
C ASP A 240 17.18 -1.65 0.04
N TYR A 241 16.25 -2.49 -0.42
CA TYR A 241 15.06 -2.08 -1.18
C TYR A 241 13.74 -2.51 -0.55
N SER A 242 13.70 -3.65 0.16
CA SER A 242 12.49 -4.25 0.72
C SER A 242 12.82 -5.14 1.93
N GLY A 243 11.97 -6.08 2.32
CA GLY A 243 12.14 -7.00 3.46
C GLY A 243 11.68 -8.43 3.18
N GLY A 244 11.80 -8.89 1.91
CA GLY A 244 11.45 -10.25 1.50
C GLY A 244 9.97 -10.54 1.48
N VAL A 245 9.63 -11.82 1.51
CA VAL A 245 8.24 -12.31 1.52
C VAL A 245 7.43 -11.73 2.68
N PHE A 246 8.06 -11.52 3.82
CA PHE A 246 7.41 -10.94 4.99
C PHE A 246 6.91 -9.51 4.71
N ALA A 247 7.77 -8.62 4.22
CA ALA A 247 7.39 -7.23 3.91
C ALA A 247 6.38 -7.16 2.76
N ASP A 248 6.55 -8.01 1.73
CA ASP A 248 5.67 -8.02 0.57
C ASP A 248 4.24 -8.44 0.92
N PHE A 249 4.07 -9.40 1.85
CA PHE A 249 2.74 -9.95 2.19
C PHE A 249 2.14 -9.46 3.50
N TRP A 250 2.92 -8.82 4.38
CA TRP A 250 2.41 -8.35 5.67
C TRP A 250 1.14 -7.50 5.51
N CYS A 251 1.17 -6.46 4.69
CA CYS A 251 0.04 -5.54 4.53
C CYS A 251 -1.21 -6.23 3.99
N HIS A 252 -1.05 -7.25 3.13
CA HIS A 252 -2.19 -7.98 2.58
C HIS A 252 -2.94 -8.79 3.63
N ILE A 253 -2.24 -9.32 4.65
CA ILE A 253 -2.82 -10.25 5.61
C ILE A 253 -3.11 -9.56 6.93
N ALA A 254 -2.24 -8.65 7.36
CA ALA A 254 -2.46 -7.88 8.58
C ALA A 254 -3.66 -6.92 8.44
N ASP A 255 -4.01 -6.51 7.21
CA ASP A 255 -5.09 -5.59 6.94
C ASP A 255 -6.41 -6.00 7.61
N ILE A 256 -6.79 -7.30 7.55
CA ILE A 256 -8.03 -7.77 8.20
C ILE A 256 -7.99 -7.65 9.73
N VAL A 257 -6.80 -7.75 10.34
CA VAL A 257 -6.63 -7.57 11.78
C VAL A 257 -6.82 -6.10 12.16
N TYR A 258 -6.20 -5.20 11.39
CA TYR A 258 -6.32 -3.75 11.64
C TYR A 258 -7.72 -3.23 11.31
N MET A 259 -8.38 -3.74 10.26
CA MET A 259 -9.76 -3.43 9.91
C MET A 259 -10.74 -3.86 11.03
N SER A 260 -10.52 -5.03 11.64
CA SER A 260 -11.45 -5.61 12.61
C SER A 260 -11.15 -5.26 14.06
N LEU A 261 -9.89 -5.39 14.52
CA LEU A 261 -9.51 -5.32 15.93
C LEU A 261 -8.78 -4.02 16.31
N ARG A 262 -8.12 -3.34 15.36
CA ARG A 262 -7.31 -2.13 15.59
C ARG A 262 -6.37 -2.28 16.79
N PRO A 263 -5.38 -3.17 16.74
CA PRO A 263 -4.46 -3.43 17.85
C PRO A 263 -3.81 -2.15 18.38
N LYS A 264 -3.69 -2.05 19.71
CA LYS A 264 -3.10 -0.88 20.39
C LYS A 264 -2.06 -1.33 21.40
N GLY A 265 -1.13 -0.42 21.73
CA GLY A 265 -0.17 -0.63 22.81
C GLY A 265 0.82 -1.76 22.50
N LEU A 266 1.43 -1.77 21.32
CA LEU A 266 2.51 -2.70 21.01
C LEU A 266 3.63 -2.55 22.05
N ARG A 267 3.98 -3.65 22.76
CA ARG A 267 4.93 -3.65 23.88
C ARG A 267 6.24 -4.34 23.55
N SER A 268 6.15 -5.48 22.90
CA SER A 268 7.33 -6.31 22.60
C SER A 268 7.23 -6.98 21.24
N ILE A 269 8.39 -7.21 20.65
CA ILE A 269 8.56 -7.87 19.38
C ILE A 269 9.71 -8.87 19.50
N ILE A 270 9.51 -10.09 19.07
CA ILE A 270 10.57 -11.06 18.89
C ILE A 270 10.44 -11.75 17.55
N ALA A 271 11.49 -11.69 16.75
CA ALA A 271 11.56 -12.37 15.47
C ALA A 271 12.64 -13.45 15.48
N ARG A 272 12.35 -14.56 14.80
CA ARG A 272 13.28 -15.67 14.53
C ARG A 272 13.25 -15.94 13.04
N GLY A 273 14.35 -16.40 12.50
CA GLY A 273 14.43 -16.70 11.08
C GLY A 273 15.86 -16.91 10.63
N GLU A 274 16.00 -17.32 9.40
CA GLU A 274 17.30 -17.49 8.73
C GLU A 274 17.38 -16.57 7.53
N GLU A 275 18.58 -16.07 7.25
CA GLU A 275 18.84 -15.29 6.04
C GLU A 275 18.82 -16.19 4.80
N ALA A 276 18.35 -15.65 3.68
CA ALA A 276 18.38 -16.36 2.41
C ALA A 276 19.82 -16.60 1.95
N LYS A 277 19.99 -17.64 1.14
CA LYS A 277 21.31 -17.99 0.59
C LYS A 277 21.64 -17.18 -0.68
N GLY A 278 22.91 -17.14 -1.02
CA GLY A 278 23.40 -16.47 -2.23
C GLY A 278 23.59 -14.98 -2.03
N ILE A 279 23.03 -14.16 -2.89
CA ILE A 279 23.10 -12.70 -2.81
C ILE A 279 21.84 -12.04 -2.24
N SER A 280 20.80 -12.83 -1.94
CA SER A 280 19.64 -12.39 -1.18
C SER A 280 20.04 -12.19 0.28
N ASP A 281 19.59 -11.11 0.90
CA ASP A 281 19.91 -10.76 2.29
C ASP A 281 18.65 -10.50 3.15
N THR A 282 17.49 -10.92 2.64
CA THR A 282 16.22 -10.93 3.37
C THR A 282 15.97 -12.29 4.02
N PRO A 283 15.02 -12.42 4.97
CA PRO A 283 14.72 -13.71 5.57
C PRO A 283 14.35 -14.78 4.55
N ALA A 284 14.99 -15.94 4.58
CA ALA A 284 14.50 -17.14 3.90
C ALA A 284 13.18 -17.59 4.50
N TRP A 285 13.12 -17.61 5.81
CA TRP A 285 11.90 -17.78 6.60
C TRP A 285 11.95 -16.85 7.82
N ILE A 286 10.79 -16.45 8.32
CA ILE A 286 10.70 -15.57 9.50
C ILE A 286 9.40 -15.86 10.27
N ASP A 287 9.54 -16.01 11.57
CA ASP A 287 8.46 -16.02 12.53
C ASP A 287 8.58 -14.80 13.43
N VAL A 288 7.48 -14.09 13.63
CA VAL A 288 7.46 -12.87 14.47
C VAL A 288 6.30 -12.94 15.45
N ASP A 289 6.61 -12.74 16.72
CA ASP A 289 5.64 -12.60 17.79
C ASP A 289 5.54 -11.13 18.20
N TYR A 290 4.32 -10.61 18.22
CA TYR A 290 3.99 -9.26 18.67
C TYR A 290 3.07 -9.32 19.87
N GLU A 291 3.43 -8.64 20.95
CA GLU A 291 2.61 -8.47 22.15
C GLU A 291 2.01 -7.06 22.16
N PHE A 292 0.69 -6.98 22.03
CA PHE A 292 -0.11 -5.77 22.23
C PHE A 292 -0.80 -5.81 23.58
N ASP A 293 -1.48 -4.74 23.99
CA ASP A 293 -2.12 -4.65 25.31
C ASP A 293 -3.06 -5.81 25.60
N ASN A 294 -3.89 -6.23 24.65
CA ASN A 294 -4.89 -7.29 24.83
C ASN A 294 -4.87 -8.30 23.67
N LEU A 295 -3.84 -8.32 22.85
CA LEU A 295 -3.78 -9.15 21.66
C LEU A 295 -2.34 -9.59 21.38
N ASN A 296 -2.15 -10.87 21.09
CA ASN A 296 -0.93 -11.40 20.53
C ASN A 296 -1.11 -11.67 19.05
N ILE A 297 -0.20 -11.17 18.22
CA ILE A 297 -0.18 -11.44 16.79
C ILE A 297 1.07 -12.25 16.48
N HIS A 298 0.89 -13.38 15.80
CA HIS A 298 1.97 -14.22 15.32
C HIS A 298 2.01 -14.19 13.80
N TRP A 299 3.16 -13.93 13.23
CA TRP A 299 3.41 -14.11 11.81
C TRP A 299 4.32 -15.32 11.60
N THR A 300 4.04 -16.12 10.56
CA THR A 300 4.89 -17.23 10.17
C THR A 300 4.93 -17.42 8.67
N THR A 301 6.04 -17.94 8.15
CA THR A 301 6.21 -18.33 6.75
C THR A 301 5.72 -19.75 6.47
N GLU A 302 5.22 -20.45 7.47
CA GLU A 302 4.58 -21.75 7.36
C GLU A 302 3.14 -21.67 7.88
N PRO A 303 2.21 -22.53 7.39
CA PRO A 303 0.87 -22.59 7.94
C PRO A 303 0.91 -22.96 9.42
N PRO A 304 0.20 -22.22 10.30
CA PRO A 304 0.14 -22.57 11.71
C PRO A 304 -0.51 -23.94 11.91
N LYS A 305 -0.03 -24.69 12.90
CA LYS A 305 -0.55 -26.03 13.25
C LYS A 305 -1.88 -25.93 14.00
N VAL A 306 -2.90 -25.38 13.35
CA VAL A 306 -4.27 -25.27 13.87
C VAL A 306 -5.26 -25.93 12.92
N PRO A 307 -6.41 -26.43 13.43
CA PRO A 307 -7.39 -27.10 12.58
C PRO A 307 -7.92 -26.18 11.46
N GLY A 308 -8.03 -26.71 10.24
CA GLY A 308 -8.61 -25.99 9.09
C GLY A 308 -7.61 -25.20 8.26
N VAL A 309 -6.34 -25.13 8.63
CA VAL A 309 -5.32 -24.31 7.93
C VAL A 309 -4.45 -25.11 6.97
N LYS A 310 -4.40 -26.45 7.08
CA LYS A 310 -3.40 -27.34 6.48
C LYS A 310 -3.08 -27.07 4.98
N ASP A 311 -4.08 -26.68 4.18
CA ASP A 311 -3.92 -26.53 2.73
C ASP A 311 -3.96 -25.06 2.27
N LYS A 312 -3.89 -24.10 3.21
CA LYS A 312 -3.94 -22.68 2.90
C LYS A 312 -2.55 -22.05 2.88
N SER A 313 -2.11 -21.61 1.72
CA SER A 313 -0.80 -20.94 1.55
C SER A 313 -0.74 -19.52 2.13
N ILE A 314 -1.90 -18.94 2.48
CA ILE A 314 -2.03 -17.58 3.00
C ILE A 314 -3.29 -17.46 3.85
N GLY A 315 -3.25 -16.67 4.93
CA GLY A 315 -4.45 -16.37 5.68
C GLY A 315 -4.22 -15.79 7.07
N ALA A 316 -5.35 -15.57 7.73
CA ALA A 316 -5.43 -15.15 9.13
C ALA A 316 -6.32 -16.13 9.92
N TYR A 317 -5.89 -16.50 11.11
CA TYR A 317 -6.64 -17.31 12.09
C TYR A 317 -6.84 -16.50 13.35
N PHE A 318 -8.10 -16.29 13.68
CA PHE A 318 -8.53 -15.58 14.89
C PHE A 318 -9.00 -16.58 15.93
N GLU A 319 -8.47 -16.49 17.13
CA GLU A 319 -8.77 -17.38 18.25
C GLU A 319 -9.45 -16.58 19.37
N GLY A 320 -10.77 -16.77 19.51
CA GLY A 320 -11.58 -16.20 20.56
C GLY A 320 -12.01 -17.27 21.56
N ASP A 321 -12.48 -16.86 22.74
CA ASP A 321 -12.90 -17.77 23.83
C ASP A 321 -14.22 -18.50 23.54
N LYS A 322 -15.01 -18.04 22.56
CA LYS A 322 -16.28 -18.68 22.12
C LYS A 322 -16.18 -19.32 20.75
N GLY A 323 -15.16 -19.05 19.98
CA GLY A 323 -15.03 -19.58 18.63
C GLY A 323 -13.78 -19.12 17.92
N THR A 324 -13.57 -19.67 16.72
CA THR A 324 -12.44 -19.35 15.86
C THR A 324 -12.90 -18.95 14.48
N LEU A 325 -12.10 -18.14 13.79
CA LEU A 325 -12.34 -17.78 12.40
C LEU A 325 -11.04 -17.88 11.60
N ILE A 326 -11.10 -18.58 10.47
CA ILE A 326 -10.04 -18.61 9.46
C ILE A 326 -10.51 -17.81 8.27
N CYS A 327 -9.66 -16.97 7.70
CA CYS A 327 -9.95 -16.32 6.42
C CYS A 327 -8.71 -16.18 5.55
N ASP A 328 -8.94 -16.09 4.27
CA ASP A 328 -8.03 -15.61 3.23
C ASP A 328 -8.73 -14.50 2.42
N TYR A 329 -8.23 -14.14 1.24
CA TYR A 329 -8.80 -13.06 0.44
C TYR A 329 -10.25 -13.29 0.03
N GLY A 330 -10.65 -14.52 -0.26
CA GLY A 330 -11.95 -14.87 -0.83
C GLY A 330 -12.79 -15.82 0.01
N SER A 331 -12.23 -16.42 1.05
CA SER A 331 -12.92 -17.44 1.85
C SER A 331 -12.83 -17.18 3.35
N ARG A 332 -13.81 -17.70 4.08
CA ARG A 332 -13.85 -17.73 5.53
C ARG A 332 -14.48 -19.01 6.06
N GLU A 333 -14.03 -19.45 7.21
CA GLU A 333 -14.58 -20.56 7.98
C GLU A 333 -14.66 -20.15 9.45
N ILE A 334 -15.81 -20.35 10.06
CA ILE A 334 -16.09 -20.00 11.46
C ILE A 334 -16.42 -21.28 12.21
N LYS A 335 -15.81 -21.46 13.39
CA LYS A 335 -16.14 -22.58 14.31
C LYS A 335 -16.67 -22.01 15.61
N ILE A 336 -17.92 -22.34 15.93
CA ILE A 336 -18.61 -21.94 17.16
C ILE A 336 -19.43 -23.12 17.65
N ASN A 337 -19.33 -23.49 18.95
CA ASN A 337 -20.10 -24.55 19.57
C ASN A 337 -20.04 -25.88 18.80
N GLY A 338 -18.86 -26.25 18.28
CA GLY A 338 -18.62 -27.46 17.51
C GLY A 338 -19.20 -27.45 16.08
N LYS A 339 -19.83 -26.36 15.65
CA LYS A 339 -20.35 -26.19 14.28
C LYS A 339 -19.37 -25.41 13.42
N THR A 340 -19.22 -25.83 12.17
CA THR A 340 -18.47 -25.10 11.14
C THR A 340 -19.44 -24.36 10.23
N LEU A 341 -19.23 -23.06 10.04
CA LEU A 341 -20.06 -22.15 9.27
C LEU A 341 -19.19 -21.38 8.27
N THR A 342 -19.76 -20.97 7.15
CA THR A 342 -19.14 -20.05 6.18
C THR A 342 -19.59 -18.61 6.36
N ASP A 343 -20.69 -18.41 7.09
CA ASP A 343 -21.22 -17.11 7.48
C ASP A 343 -21.91 -17.18 8.84
N PHE A 344 -22.25 -16.04 9.39
CA PHE A 344 -23.05 -15.90 10.62
C PHE A 344 -24.20 -14.94 10.36
N GLU A 345 -25.33 -15.48 9.86
CA GLU A 345 -26.47 -14.70 9.36
C GLU A 345 -27.06 -13.72 10.40
N GLN A 346 -26.95 -14.04 11.69
CA GLN A 346 -27.40 -13.17 12.78
C GLN A 346 -26.56 -11.88 12.93
N VAL A 347 -25.36 -11.85 12.36
CA VAL A 347 -24.53 -10.64 12.34
C VAL A 347 -24.99 -9.75 11.18
N PRO A 348 -25.49 -8.53 11.44
CA PRO A 348 -25.94 -7.65 10.40
C PRO A 348 -24.80 -7.17 9.51
N ILE A 349 -25.09 -6.88 8.26
CA ILE A 349 -24.21 -6.14 7.36
C ILE A 349 -24.15 -4.70 7.85
N SER A 350 -23.00 -4.27 8.34
CA SER A 350 -22.80 -2.95 8.96
C SER A 350 -21.73 -2.10 8.26
N ILE A 351 -20.85 -2.72 7.48
CA ILE A 351 -19.83 -2.02 6.69
C ILE A 351 -20.40 -1.78 5.29
N LYS A 352 -20.42 -0.52 4.85
CA LYS A 352 -20.80 -0.19 3.48
C LYS A 352 -19.86 -0.88 2.50
N ARG A 353 -20.42 -1.64 1.55
CA ARG A 353 -19.59 -2.30 0.52
C ARG A 353 -18.93 -1.25 -0.37
N SER A 354 -17.66 -1.50 -0.68
CA SER A 354 -16.88 -0.60 -1.50
C SER A 354 -17.37 -0.62 -2.96
N PRO A 355 -17.38 0.52 -3.65
CA PRO A 355 -17.63 0.55 -5.10
C PRO A 355 -16.45 0.02 -5.91
N GLY A 356 -15.39 -0.39 -5.25
CA GLY A 356 -14.09 -0.78 -5.81
C GLY A 356 -12.97 0.09 -5.24
N HIS A 357 -11.80 -0.50 -5.07
CA HIS A 357 -10.69 0.16 -4.36
C HIS A 357 -10.23 1.45 -5.08
N GLN A 358 -10.13 1.41 -6.41
CA GLN A 358 -9.73 2.56 -7.22
C GLN A 358 -10.84 3.62 -7.27
N GLN A 359 -12.11 3.21 -7.35
CA GLN A 359 -13.24 4.14 -7.29
C GLN A 359 -13.30 4.85 -5.94
N ASN A 360 -13.01 4.14 -4.84
CA ASN A 360 -12.93 4.74 -3.51
C ASN A 360 -11.86 5.86 -3.43
N PHE A 361 -10.72 5.69 -4.12
CA PHE A 361 -9.73 6.74 -4.24
C PHE A 361 -10.26 7.98 -4.97
N ILE A 362 -10.91 7.78 -6.13
CA ILE A 362 -11.49 8.88 -6.92
C ILE A 362 -12.55 9.62 -6.09
N ASP A 363 -13.44 8.89 -5.43
CA ASP A 363 -14.48 9.46 -4.56
C ASP A 363 -13.88 10.26 -3.40
N SER A 364 -12.77 9.75 -2.82
CA SER A 364 -12.06 10.43 -1.74
C SER A 364 -11.39 11.72 -2.21
N VAL A 365 -10.75 11.70 -3.38
CA VAL A 365 -10.16 12.91 -3.97
C VAL A 365 -11.23 13.97 -4.24
N LYS A 366 -12.36 13.59 -4.84
CA LYS A 366 -13.47 14.51 -5.15
C LYS A 366 -14.13 15.07 -3.89
N SER A 367 -14.40 14.23 -2.91
CA SER A 367 -15.07 14.63 -1.67
C SER A 367 -14.15 15.29 -0.64
N ARG A 368 -12.82 15.16 -0.83
CA ARG A 368 -11.77 15.55 0.15
C ARG A 368 -11.90 14.83 1.49
N LYS A 369 -12.58 13.67 1.52
CA LYS A 369 -12.65 12.79 2.69
C LYS A 369 -11.61 11.70 2.54
N GLN A 370 -10.83 11.47 3.60
CA GLN A 370 -9.83 10.42 3.60
C GLN A 370 -10.48 9.04 3.40
N PRO A 371 -9.89 8.15 2.58
CA PRO A 371 -10.37 6.77 2.42
C PRO A 371 -10.14 5.95 3.69
N GLU A 372 -10.73 4.76 3.76
CA GLU A 372 -10.54 3.85 4.92
C GLU A 372 -9.08 3.41 5.07
N SER A 373 -8.43 3.05 3.96
CA SER A 373 -6.99 2.72 3.93
C SER A 373 -6.11 3.97 3.73
N ASN A 374 -6.41 5.06 4.49
CA ASN A 374 -5.66 6.31 4.48
C ASN A 374 -4.24 6.13 5.06
N LEU A 375 -3.44 7.20 4.99
CA LEU A 375 -2.03 7.16 5.38
C LEU A 375 -1.82 6.85 6.87
N GLU A 376 -2.69 7.34 7.75
CA GLU A 376 -2.60 7.04 9.18
C GLU A 376 -2.87 5.56 9.46
N TYR A 377 -3.90 4.98 8.84
CA TYR A 377 -4.19 3.55 8.87
C TYR A 377 -3.03 2.73 8.27
N ALA A 378 -2.56 3.12 7.10
CA ALA A 378 -1.45 2.46 6.42
C ALA A 378 -0.18 2.41 7.28
N ARG A 379 0.14 3.54 7.94
CA ARG A 379 1.30 3.63 8.83
C ARG A 379 1.15 2.77 10.07
N MET A 380 -0.01 2.80 10.71
CA MET A 380 -0.31 1.95 11.87
C MET A 380 -0.13 0.47 11.54
N MET A 381 -0.59 0.04 10.36
CA MET A 381 -0.48 -1.35 9.90
C MET A 381 0.95 -1.72 9.48
N THR A 382 1.68 -0.81 8.83
CA THR A 382 3.04 -1.09 8.32
C THR A 382 4.10 -1.11 9.42
N LEU A 383 3.93 -0.32 10.49
CA LEU A 383 4.91 -0.17 11.57
C LEU A 383 5.39 -1.51 12.16
N PRO A 384 4.54 -2.46 12.56
CA PRO A 384 5.01 -3.72 13.15
C PRO A 384 5.88 -4.54 12.21
N MET A 385 5.64 -4.50 10.90
CA MET A 385 6.49 -5.17 9.92
C MET A 385 7.95 -4.68 10.01
N HIS A 386 8.16 -3.37 10.04
CA HIS A 386 9.51 -2.81 10.21
C HIS A 386 10.16 -3.22 11.52
N LEU A 387 9.39 -3.20 12.62
CA LEU A 387 9.89 -3.60 13.95
C LEU A 387 10.25 -5.09 13.99
N GLY A 388 9.48 -5.94 13.30
CA GLY A 388 9.77 -7.36 13.14
C GLY A 388 11.08 -7.60 12.38
N LEU A 389 11.30 -6.90 11.26
CA LEU A 389 12.57 -6.97 10.51
C LEU A 389 13.76 -6.48 11.34
N ILE A 390 13.59 -5.45 12.17
CA ILE A 390 14.65 -4.95 13.05
C ILE A 390 14.99 -5.99 14.13
N SER A 391 13.98 -6.61 14.74
CA SER A 391 14.18 -7.71 15.70
C SER A 391 14.94 -8.89 15.07
N TRP A 392 14.53 -9.31 13.88
CA TRP A 392 15.20 -10.36 13.12
C TRP A 392 16.67 -10.02 12.81
N ARG A 393 16.94 -8.83 12.29
CA ARG A 393 18.32 -8.38 11.96
C ARG A 393 19.26 -8.35 13.15
N LEU A 394 18.72 -8.08 14.33
CA LEU A 394 19.52 -8.03 15.57
C LEU A 394 19.59 -9.39 16.29
N GLY A 395 18.66 -10.31 15.99
CA GLY A 395 18.49 -11.56 16.72
C GLY A 395 18.03 -11.34 18.17
N GLU A 396 17.35 -10.22 18.45
CA GLU A 396 17.02 -9.78 19.81
C GLU A 396 15.52 -9.61 20.01
N SER A 397 15.03 -9.97 21.22
CA SER A 397 13.71 -9.53 21.69
C SER A 397 13.75 -8.05 22.04
N LEU A 398 12.84 -7.27 21.49
CA LEU A 398 12.84 -5.82 21.58
C LEU A 398 11.60 -5.31 22.31
N LYS A 399 11.76 -4.35 23.22
CA LYS A 399 10.66 -3.62 23.86
C LYS A 399 10.41 -2.30 23.16
N TRP A 400 9.15 -1.98 22.90
CA TRP A 400 8.73 -0.80 22.18
C TRP A 400 7.96 0.18 23.07
N ASN A 401 8.22 1.48 22.90
CA ASN A 401 7.42 2.54 23.47
C ASN A 401 6.59 3.19 22.35
N PRO A 402 5.27 2.95 22.29
CA PRO A 402 4.42 3.44 21.21
C PRO A 402 4.23 4.97 21.23
N GLU A 403 4.33 5.61 22.38
CA GLU A 403 4.19 7.07 22.49
C GLU A 403 5.41 7.81 21.95
N LYS A 404 6.61 7.29 22.25
CA LYS A 404 7.89 7.85 21.80
C LYS A 404 8.33 7.32 20.44
N GLU A 405 7.66 6.28 19.96
CA GLU A 405 8.04 5.52 18.77
C GLU A 405 9.54 5.14 18.76
N LYS A 406 9.97 4.53 19.86
CA LYS A 406 11.37 4.09 20.07
C LYS A 406 11.43 2.77 20.82
N PHE A 407 12.48 2.01 20.52
CA PHE A 407 12.83 0.85 21.32
C PHE A 407 13.37 1.29 22.69
N ILE A 408 12.92 0.60 23.74
CA ILE A 408 13.32 0.86 25.10
C ILE A 408 14.67 0.20 25.37
N GLY A 409 15.66 0.99 25.77
CA GLY A 409 16.97 0.47 26.20
C GLY A 409 17.85 -0.14 25.09
N ASN A 410 17.49 0.04 23.80
CA ASN A 410 18.27 -0.53 22.70
C ASN A 410 18.63 0.55 21.64
N ALA A 411 19.84 1.10 21.76
CA ALA A 411 20.35 2.12 20.85
C ALA A 411 20.57 1.58 19.41
N ARG A 412 21.01 0.32 19.28
CA ARG A 412 21.23 -0.32 17.96
C ARG A 412 19.91 -0.46 17.20
N ALA A 413 18.86 -0.92 17.87
CA ALA A 413 17.53 -1.02 17.27
C ALA A 413 16.99 0.36 16.86
N ASN A 414 17.20 1.40 17.68
CA ASN A 414 16.78 2.76 17.36
C ASN A 414 17.51 3.37 16.15
N MET A 415 18.75 2.99 15.90
CA MET A 415 19.46 3.40 14.68
C MET A 415 18.85 2.78 13.40
N LEU A 416 18.21 1.61 13.52
CA LEU A 416 17.57 0.91 12.39
C LEU A 416 16.15 1.40 12.08
N LEU A 417 15.59 2.32 12.87
CA LEU A 417 14.29 2.96 12.58
C LEU A 417 14.34 3.85 11.33
N SER A 418 15.54 4.18 10.87
CA SER A 418 15.75 4.97 9.65
C SER A 418 17.03 4.57 8.96
N ARG A 419 16.98 4.50 7.63
CA ARG A 419 18.17 4.34 6.80
C ARG A 419 18.89 5.67 6.58
N LYS A 420 20.17 5.59 6.22
CA LYS A 420 20.91 6.72 5.66
C LYS A 420 20.61 6.81 4.16
N ALA A 421 19.65 7.65 3.80
CA ALA A 421 19.36 7.90 2.39
C ALA A 421 20.52 8.61 1.68
N ARG A 422 20.70 8.37 0.37
CA ARG A 422 21.60 9.15 -0.48
C ARG A 422 21.21 10.64 -0.41
N LYS A 423 22.23 11.53 -0.40
CA LYS A 423 22.06 12.97 -0.11
C LYS A 423 20.98 13.64 -0.98
N ALA A 424 20.93 13.31 -2.26
CA ALA A 424 19.97 13.88 -3.21
C ALA A 424 18.49 13.52 -2.89
N TRP A 425 18.25 12.45 -2.14
CA TRP A 425 16.93 11.87 -1.88
C TRP A 425 16.54 11.88 -0.41
N LYS A 426 17.29 12.60 0.41
CA LYS A 426 16.98 12.71 1.84
C LYS A 426 15.69 13.50 2.04
N LEU A 427 14.67 12.85 2.58
CA LEU A 427 13.44 13.52 3.01
C LEU A 427 13.74 14.50 4.16
N ILE A 428 13.26 15.72 4.05
CA ILE A 428 13.44 16.81 5.03
C ILE A 428 12.26 16.81 5.99
#